data_c0d475e5c105d62fb5340894a5d96f7d
#
_entry.id   c0d475e5c105d62fb5340894a5d96f7d
#
_cell.length_a   1.000
_cell.length_b   1.000
_cell.length_c   1.000
_cell.angle_alpha   90.00
_cell.angle_beta   90.00
_cell.angle_gamma   90.00
#
_symmetry.space_group_name_H-M   'P 1'
#
loop_
_entity.id
_entity.type
_entity.pdbx_description
1 polymer ?
#
loop_
_entity_poly.entity_id
_entity_poly.type
_entity_poly.pdbx_seq_one_letter_code
_entity_poly.pdbx_strand_id
1 'polypeptide(L)' 'MGEEELQEQIITQIEVLVEELGGTMSHLTKCDYMGRSSKVLQIEYDIQNN' A
#
# COMPACT_ATOMS: atom_id res chain seq x y z
N MET A 1 -2.23 9.17 20.60
CA MET A 1 -2.30 9.20 19.14
C MET A 1 -0.92 9.17 18.55
N GLY A 2 -0.63 8.11 17.83
CA GLY A 2 0.68 7.95 17.24
C GLY A 2 0.63 8.08 15.74
N GLU A 3 1.81 8.12 15.18
CA GLU A 3 1.95 8.16 13.73
C GLU A 3 1.35 6.92 13.07
N GLU A 4 1.28 5.81 13.80
CA GLU A 4 0.74 4.57 13.27
C GLU A 4 -0.73 4.69 12.90
N GLU A 5 -1.52 5.38 13.75
CA GLU A 5 -2.93 5.56 13.45
C GLU A 5 -3.12 6.39 12.19
N LEU A 6 -2.31 7.42 12.05
CA LEU A 6 -2.38 8.27 10.86
C LEU A 6 -1.99 7.48 9.62
N GLN A 7 -0.97 6.67 9.73
CA GLN A 7 -0.54 5.83 8.61
C GLN A 7 -1.62 4.86 8.20
N GLU A 8 -2.29 4.24 9.18
CA GLU A 8 -3.37 3.30 8.88
C GLU A 8 -4.53 3.97 8.18
N GLN A 9 -4.87 5.19 8.59
CA GLN A 9 -5.94 5.93 7.92
C GLN A 9 -5.58 6.24 6.47
N ILE A 10 -4.34 6.62 6.24
CA ILE A 10 -3.88 6.90 4.88
C ILE A 10 -3.92 5.63 4.04
N ILE A 11 -3.47 4.52 4.60
CA ILE A 11 -3.47 3.25 3.88
C ILE A 11 -4.89 2.83 3.54
N THR A 12 -5.82 3.02 4.46
CA THR A 12 -7.22 2.69 4.20
C THR A 12 -7.78 3.51 3.03
N GLN A 13 -7.42 4.78 2.97
CA GLN A 13 -7.85 5.62 1.85
C GLN A 13 -7.25 5.14 0.53
N ILE A 14 -5.99 4.72 0.58
CA ILE A 14 -5.36 4.18 -0.61
C ILE A 14 -6.08 2.91 -1.08
N GLU A 15 -6.47 2.06 -0.15
CA GLU A 15 -7.19 0.83 -0.50
C GLU A 15 -8.51 1.14 -1.20
N VAL A 16 -9.23 2.13 -0.71
CA VAL A 16 -10.48 2.52 -1.35
C VAL A 16 -10.24 3.00 -2.77
N LEU A 17 -9.22 3.82 -2.96
CA LEU A 17 -8.91 4.34 -4.28
C LEU A 17 -8.45 3.23 -5.23
N VAL A 18 -7.72 2.25 -4.71
CA VAL A 18 -7.29 1.12 -5.53
C VAL A 18 -8.49 0.31 -5.98
N GLU A 19 -9.49 0.13 -5.12
CA GLU A 19 -10.72 -0.56 -5.51
C GLU A 19 -11.44 0.18 -6.61
N GLU A 20 -11.50 1.50 -6.53
CA GLU A 20 -12.14 2.29 -7.57
C GLU A 20 -11.37 2.20 -8.89
N LEU A 21 -10.06 2.05 -8.79
CA LEU A 21 -9.22 1.88 -9.96
C LEU A 21 -9.43 0.51 -10.61
N GLY A 22 -9.99 -0.43 -9.85
CA GLY A 22 -10.17 -1.79 -10.34
C GLY A 22 -8.94 -2.65 -10.16
N GLY A 23 -8.06 -2.27 -9.25
CA GLY A 23 -6.82 -3.00 -9.03
C GLY A 23 -6.80 -3.75 -7.71
N THR A 24 -5.64 -4.28 -7.42
CA THR A 24 -5.39 -4.97 -6.17
C THR A 24 -4.19 -4.36 -5.47
N MET A 25 -4.20 -4.40 -4.15
CA MET A 25 -3.12 -3.87 -3.34
C MET A 25 -2.54 -4.99 -2.50
N SER A 26 -1.22 -5.09 -2.50
CA SER A 26 -0.51 -6.08 -1.72
C SER A 26 0.38 -5.39 -0.70
N HIS A 27 0.47 -6.00 0.48
CA HIS A 27 1.32 -5.50 1.56
C HIS A 27 2.54 -6.42 1.67
N LEU A 28 3.71 -5.84 1.53
CA LEU A 28 4.96 -6.58 1.61
C LEU A 28 5.82 -5.99 2.71
N THR A 29 6.60 -6.82 3.36
CA THR A 29 7.55 -6.38 4.37
C THR A 29 8.95 -6.59 3.84
N LYS A 30 9.75 -5.54 3.92
CA LYS A 30 11.13 -5.57 3.46
C LYS A 30 12.05 -5.28 4.63
N CYS A 31 13.07 -6.10 4.79
CA CYS A 31 14.08 -5.90 5.82
C CYS A 31 15.44 -5.74 5.16
N ASP A 32 16.21 -4.76 5.61
CA ASP A 32 17.55 -4.61 5.12
C ASP A 32 18.52 -5.28 6.10
N TYR A 33 19.78 -5.33 5.72
CA TYR A 33 20.78 -6.01 6.56
C TYR A 33 21.17 -5.19 7.80
N MET A 34 20.71 -3.95 7.87
CA MET A 34 20.91 -3.10 9.05
C MET A 34 19.83 -3.32 10.10
N GLY A 35 18.90 -4.23 9.86
CA GLY A 35 17.83 -4.52 10.79
C GLY A 35 16.64 -3.58 10.69
N ARG A 36 16.57 -2.77 9.67
CA ARG A 36 15.42 -1.88 9.46
C ARG A 36 14.34 -2.60 8.68
N SER A 37 13.11 -2.44 9.15
CA SER A 37 11.96 -3.00 8.47
C SER A 37 11.17 -1.91 7.80
N SER A 38 10.76 -2.16 6.58
CA SER A 38 9.93 -1.23 5.83
C SER A 38 8.75 -1.98 5.24
N LYS A 39 7.61 -1.31 5.16
CA LYS A 39 6.44 -1.87 4.49
C LYS A 39 6.34 -1.29 3.10
N VAL A 40 6.11 -2.17 2.14
CA VAL A 40 5.97 -1.79 0.74
C VAL A 40 4.54 -2.06 0.32
N LEU A 41 3.91 -1.08 -0.28
CA LEU A 41 2.59 -1.24 -0.86
C LEU A 41 2.75 -1.39 -2.36
N GLN A 42 2.24 -2.50 -2.87
CA GLN A 42 2.30 -2.78 -4.29
C GLN A 42 0.89 -2.74 -4.86
N ILE A 43 0.68 -1.91 -5.86
CA ILE A 43 -0.62 -1.74 -6.49
C ILE A 43 -0.53 -2.25 -7.91
N GLU A 44 -1.45 -3.13 -8.26
CA GLU A 44 -1.51 -3.71 -9.60
C GLU A 44 -2.87 -3.42 -10.19
N TYR A 45 -2.89 -2.90 -11.40
CA TYR A 45 -4.14 -2.64 -12.10
C TYR A 45 -3.92 -2.84 -13.59
N ASP A 46 -5.00 -3.13 -14.29
CA ASP A 46 -4.96 -3.37 -15.72
C ASP A 46 -5.08 -2.06 -16.49
N ILE A 47 -4.21 -1.92 -17.47
CA ILE A 47 -4.29 -0.78 -18.37
C ILE A 47 -5.21 -1.17 -19.53
N GLN A 48 -6.24 -0.37 -19.73
CA GLN A 48 -7.15 -0.60 -20.83
C GLN A 48 -6.62 0.10 -22.07
N ASN A 49 -6.22 -0.68 -23.03
CA ASN A 49 -5.79 -0.17 -24.33
C ASN A 49 -6.95 -0.30 -25.29
N ASN A 50 -7.46 0.82 -25.69
CA ASN A 50 -8.48 0.87 -26.76
C ASN A 50 -7.85 1.25 -28.07
#